data_552c3b3ee995e960c2b8abd6ba358e42
#
_entry.id   552c3b3ee995e960c2b8abd6ba358e42
#
_cell.length_a   1.000
_cell.length_b   1.000
_cell.length_c   1.000
_cell.angle_alpha   90.00
_cell.angle_beta   90.00
_cell.angle_gamma   90.00
#
_symmetry.space_group_name_H-M   'P 1'
#
loop_
_entity.id
_entity.type
_entity.pdbx_description
1 polymer ?
#
loop_
_entity_poly.entity_id
_entity_poly.type
_entity_poly.pdbx_seq_one_letter_code
_entity_poly.pdbx_strand_id
1 'polypeptide(L)'
;MRKINKKILLLIIGMSFFIASCNTQSKSTGETKVEEVIPDTIVEMREDQIKLAGIEFGSIAMRPVGTELKVNGVISVAPQNLATVSMPFGGFVKNSSLLPGNAVSKGQVLAVIENQEFIDLQKDYLEAKNRLVFAKAEYDRHTDLYKDDVYSEKNVQQVTVEYKNLMAQVASLEQKLVMIGIDPVQLREENIRRSVNLISPINGYLKSVNVNIGKYVSPSDVLFEIVNNDKLLLELTLFEKDADKAIPGQKVKFYVNNGNDEHEAVIIQTGMSVDNDKTFKVFATVTSPCKNILYGMYVNAYIVSSDNLVPTLPSEAIVSFDDKDFIFIFDKNKEESGQPFTEYRIVEVKKGNTASGYTEIVLKDEFDIRTARVVVKGAYNLLSAKKNQGEMAC
;
A
#
# COMPACT_ATOMS: atom_id res chain seq x y z
N MET A 1 -7.85 -50.99 -14.61
CA MET A 1 -7.40 -52.40 -14.79
C MET A 1 -5.91 -52.50 -14.51
N ARG A 2 -5.51 -53.30 -13.57
CA ARG A 2 -4.31 -54.08 -13.22
C ARG A 2 -4.01 -53.86 -11.73
N LYS A 3 -4.53 -54.72 -10.98
CA LYS A 3 -4.12 -56.04 -10.42
C LYS A 3 -3.04 -55.91 -9.38
N ILE A 4 -3.53 -56.04 -8.20
CA ILE A 4 -3.00 -56.45 -6.91
C ILE A 4 -1.98 -57.61 -7.03
N ASN A 5 -0.87 -57.52 -6.28
CA ASN A 5 -0.17 -58.69 -5.85
C ASN A 5 -0.09 -58.79 -4.33
N LYS A 6 -0.99 -59.63 -3.82
CA LYS A 6 -0.87 -60.29 -2.52
C LYS A 6 0.28 -61.29 -2.62
N LYS A 7 1.26 -61.16 -1.76
CA LYS A 7 2.06 -62.26 -1.17
C LYS A 7 3.23 -61.62 -0.41
N ILE A 8 3.13 -61.57 0.88
CA ILE A 8 4.09 -62.12 1.84
C ILE A 8 3.44 -61.87 3.20
N LEU A 9 2.60 -62.78 3.56
CA LEU A 9 2.18 -63.09 4.93
C LEU A 9 2.82 -64.44 5.23
N LEU A 10 3.34 -64.60 6.44
CA LEU A 10 3.86 -65.84 7.05
C LEU A 10 5.39 -65.91 7.21
N LEU A 11 5.68 -66.10 8.40
CA LEU A 11 6.84 -66.59 9.17
C LEU A 11 7.44 -65.48 10.05
N ILE A 12 7.35 -65.44 11.39
CA ILE A 12 7.79 -66.50 12.30
C ILE A 12 7.06 -66.29 13.63
N ILE A 13 6.33 -67.34 14.05
CA ILE A 13 5.97 -67.65 15.41
C ILE A 13 7.06 -68.55 15.95
N GLY A 14 7.51 -68.26 17.18
CA GLY A 14 8.23 -69.29 17.94
C GLY A 14 9.51 -68.79 18.61
N MET A 15 9.49 -68.46 19.87
CA MET A 15 10.33 -69.15 20.84
C MET A 15 10.19 -68.47 22.22
N SER A 16 9.26 -69.06 22.99
CA SER A 16 9.25 -68.95 24.49
C SER A 16 10.36 -69.81 25.04
N PHE A 17 11.07 -69.39 26.07
CA PHE A 17 11.31 -70.21 27.26
C PHE A 17 12.21 -69.57 28.28
N PHE A 18 11.70 -69.33 29.49
CA PHE A 18 12.28 -69.49 30.82
C PHE A 18 13.72 -69.04 31.12
N ILE A 19 13.89 -68.22 32.19
CA ILE A 19 14.53 -68.74 33.42
C ILE A 19 14.13 -67.78 34.57
N ALA A 20 13.50 -68.36 35.63
CA ALA A 20 13.38 -67.85 36.98
C ALA A 20 14.59 -68.21 37.76
N SER A 21 15.16 -67.30 38.62
CA SER A 21 15.86 -67.71 39.86
C SER A 21 16.07 -66.54 40.83
N CYS A 22 15.43 -66.71 41.99
CA CYS A 22 15.83 -66.54 43.38
C CYS A 22 16.43 -65.20 43.93
N ASN A 23 15.61 -64.54 44.65
CA ASN A 23 15.62 -64.11 46.06
C ASN A 23 16.90 -64.32 46.87
N THR A 24 17.42 -63.17 47.41
CA THR A 24 18.08 -63.14 48.71
C THR A 24 17.90 -61.76 49.36
N GLN A 25 17.15 -61.71 50.47
CA GLN A 25 17.05 -60.58 51.37
C GLN A 25 18.36 -60.36 52.13
N SER A 26 18.86 -59.10 52.13
CA SER A 26 19.64 -58.59 53.24
C SER A 26 19.20 -57.19 53.62
N LYS A 27 18.63 -57.05 54.79
CA LYS A 27 18.32 -55.80 55.46
C LYS A 27 19.60 -55.04 55.74
N SER A 28 19.76 -53.83 55.20
CA SER A 28 20.60 -52.82 55.80
C SER A 28 19.80 -51.54 55.92
N THR A 29 19.60 -51.10 57.16
CA THR A 29 19.04 -49.84 57.59
C THR A 29 19.99 -48.73 57.12
N GLY A 30 19.60 -48.03 56.06
CA GLY A 30 20.29 -46.81 55.58
C GLY A 30 19.20 -45.75 55.44
N GLU A 31 19.35 -44.64 56.10
CA GLU A 31 18.51 -43.44 56.02
C GLU A 31 18.31 -43.06 54.54
N THR A 32 17.08 -43.15 54.10
CA THR A 32 16.66 -42.68 52.76
C THR A 32 16.65 -41.17 52.78
N LYS A 33 17.74 -40.53 52.34
CA LYS A 33 17.64 -39.15 51.86
C LYS A 33 16.56 -39.17 50.76
N VAL A 34 15.45 -38.54 51.01
CA VAL A 34 14.47 -38.24 49.98
C VAL A 34 15.14 -37.24 49.05
N GLU A 35 15.70 -37.71 47.96
CA GLU A 35 16.09 -36.83 46.85
C GLU A 35 14.82 -36.22 46.31
N GLU A 36 14.59 -34.93 46.61
CA GLU A 36 13.49 -34.16 46.15
C GLU A 36 13.67 -34.04 44.61
N VAL A 37 12.84 -34.75 43.82
CA VAL A 37 12.88 -34.71 42.37
C VAL A 37 12.47 -33.32 41.93
N ILE A 38 13.42 -32.50 41.50
CA ILE A 38 13.21 -31.15 41.01
C ILE A 38 12.38 -31.25 39.73
N PRO A 39 11.22 -30.61 39.67
CA PRO A 39 10.40 -30.61 38.43
C PRO A 39 11.22 -30.07 37.26
N ASP A 40 11.00 -30.62 36.10
CA ASP A 40 11.68 -30.22 34.85
C ASP A 40 11.57 -28.75 34.50
N THR A 41 10.65 -28.04 35.17
CA THR A 41 10.34 -26.60 35.00
C THR A 41 11.07 -25.69 36.00
N ILE A 42 11.92 -26.23 36.92
CA ILE A 42 12.60 -25.46 37.95
C ILE A 42 14.14 -25.54 37.75
N VAL A 43 14.80 -24.43 37.97
CA VAL A 43 16.28 -24.33 38.04
C VAL A 43 16.66 -23.77 39.39
N GLU A 44 17.59 -24.42 40.07
CA GLU A 44 18.12 -23.97 41.35
C GLU A 44 19.54 -23.42 41.17
N MET A 45 19.83 -22.29 41.79
CA MET A 45 21.16 -21.71 41.84
C MET A 45 21.52 -21.23 43.25
N ARG A 46 22.78 -21.45 43.65
CA ARG A 46 23.32 -20.91 44.89
C ARG A 46 23.59 -19.42 44.78
N GLU A 47 23.59 -18.72 45.90
CA GLU A 47 23.78 -17.27 45.92
C GLU A 47 25.15 -16.83 45.34
N ASP A 48 26.22 -17.60 45.51
CA ASP A 48 27.52 -17.34 44.91
C ASP A 48 27.50 -17.47 43.39
N GLN A 49 26.78 -18.47 42.86
CA GLN A 49 26.56 -18.67 41.43
C GLN A 49 25.69 -17.56 40.81
N ILE A 50 24.68 -17.09 41.52
CA ILE A 50 23.80 -15.98 41.07
C ILE A 50 24.62 -14.70 40.87
N LYS A 51 25.52 -14.38 41.83
CA LYS A 51 26.39 -13.22 41.74
C LYS A 51 27.39 -13.34 40.59
N LEU A 52 27.96 -14.52 40.37
CA LEU A 52 28.87 -14.79 39.28
C LEU A 52 28.17 -14.74 37.90
N ALA A 53 26.97 -15.24 37.82
CA ALA A 53 26.16 -15.26 36.62
C ALA A 53 25.58 -13.88 36.23
N GLY A 54 25.69 -12.87 37.12
CA GLY A 54 25.20 -11.52 36.87
C GLY A 54 23.69 -11.45 36.66
N ILE A 55 22.94 -12.23 37.45
CA ILE A 55 21.47 -12.29 37.33
C ILE A 55 20.86 -11.01 37.87
N GLU A 56 20.12 -10.31 37.00
CA GLU A 56 19.34 -9.15 37.35
C GLU A 56 17.84 -9.41 37.15
N PHE A 57 17.03 -8.89 38.05
CA PHE A 57 15.56 -9.00 37.97
C PHE A 57 14.95 -7.73 37.42
N GLY A 58 13.85 -7.89 36.70
CA GLY A 58 13.00 -6.83 36.20
C GLY A 58 11.56 -7.25 36.18
N SER A 59 10.73 -6.42 35.53
CA SER A 59 9.31 -6.67 35.31
C SER A 59 9.01 -6.64 33.83
N ILE A 60 7.94 -7.32 33.42
CA ILE A 60 7.39 -7.22 32.06
C ILE A 60 6.81 -5.82 31.90
N ALA A 61 7.33 -5.09 30.92
CA ALA A 61 6.90 -3.72 30.62
C ALA A 61 5.96 -3.71 29.42
N MET A 62 4.84 -3.01 29.57
CA MET A 62 3.96 -2.72 28.43
C MET A 62 4.58 -1.61 27.60
N ARG A 63 5.03 -1.92 26.40
CA ARG A 63 5.67 -0.96 25.49
C ARG A 63 5.02 -1.01 24.11
N PRO A 64 4.98 0.13 23.39
CA PRO A 64 4.62 0.12 22.00
C PRO A 64 5.76 -0.54 21.21
N VAL A 65 5.57 -1.75 20.76
CA VAL A 65 6.43 -2.40 19.79
C VAL A 65 5.74 -2.27 18.45
N GLY A 66 5.98 -1.15 17.77
CA GLY A 66 5.41 -0.90 16.46
C GLY A 66 5.89 -1.97 15.48
N THR A 67 4.98 -2.72 14.94
CA THR A 67 5.23 -3.57 13.76
C THR A 67 5.34 -2.65 12.56
N GLU A 68 6.53 -2.49 12.02
CA GLU A 68 6.70 -1.82 10.73
C GLU A 68 6.39 -2.83 9.62
N LEU A 69 5.32 -2.58 8.87
CA LEU A 69 5.02 -3.36 7.69
C LEU A 69 5.82 -2.80 6.51
N LYS A 70 6.81 -3.56 6.06
CA LYS A 70 7.59 -3.20 4.87
C LYS A 70 6.77 -3.46 3.61
N VAL A 71 6.62 -2.42 2.80
CA VAL A 71 5.87 -2.45 1.53
C VAL A 71 6.64 -1.70 0.45
N ASN A 72 6.34 -2.02 -0.80
CA ASN A 72 6.88 -1.32 -1.95
C ASN A 72 5.81 -0.47 -2.61
N GLY A 73 6.23 0.56 -3.32
CA GLY A 73 5.31 1.42 -4.04
C GLY A 73 6.00 2.28 -5.08
N VAL A 74 5.23 3.23 -5.59
CA VAL A 74 5.71 4.23 -6.55
C VAL A 74 5.19 5.61 -6.16
N ILE A 75 5.95 6.64 -6.52
CA ILE A 75 5.50 8.02 -6.44
C ILE A 75 4.46 8.23 -7.54
N SER A 76 3.28 8.66 -7.17
CA SER A 76 2.15 8.92 -8.04
C SER A 76 1.61 10.33 -7.81
N VAL A 77 0.56 10.70 -8.51
CA VAL A 77 -0.21 11.93 -8.32
C VAL A 77 -1.71 11.60 -8.39
N ALA A 78 -2.53 12.46 -7.81
CA ALA A 78 -3.98 12.31 -7.98
C ALA A 78 -4.37 12.42 -9.46
N PRO A 79 -5.43 11.73 -9.94
CA PRO A 79 -5.83 11.73 -11.35
C PRO A 79 -6.03 13.13 -11.94
N GLN A 80 -6.51 14.10 -11.15
CA GLN A 80 -6.68 15.49 -11.59
C GLN A 80 -5.34 16.23 -11.81
N ASN A 81 -4.23 15.69 -11.35
CA ASN A 81 -2.88 16.22 -11.53
C ASN A 81 -2.12 15.53 -12.69
N LEU A 82 -2.78 14.62 -13.41
CA LEU A 82 -2.29 13.98 -14.62
C LEU A 82 -3.21 14.35 -15.78
N ALA A 83 -2.68 14.99 -16.81
CA ALA A 83 -3.45 15.35 -17.98
C ALA A 83 -2.90 14.67 -19.23
N THR A 84 -3.77 13.97 -19.93
CA THR A 84 -3.53 13.44 -21.27
C THR A 84 -4.09 14.43 -22.29
N VAL A 85 -3.26 14.91 -23.20
CA VAL A 85 -3.64 15.88 -24.22
C VAL A 85 -3.71 15.19 -25.58
N SER A 86 -4.89 15.20 -26.17
CA SER A 86 -5.19 14.73 -27.51
C SER A 86 -5.87 15.84 -28.32
N MET A 87 -6.03 15.65 -29.63
CA MET A 87 -6.72 16.58 -30.51
C MET A 87 -8.08 16.01 -30.90
N PRO A 88 -9.21 16.73 -30.71
CA PRO A 88 -10.56 16.23 -31.06
C PRO A 88 -10.75 15.92 -32.53
N PHE A 89 -10.05 16.62 -33.40
CA PHE A 89 -9.97 16.41 -34.84
C PHE A 89 -8.54 16.09 -35.24
N GLY A 90 -8.33 15.19 -36.16
CA GLY A 90 -7.01 14.86 -36.68
C GLY A 90 -6.34 16.05 -37.37
N GLY A 91 -5.08 15.89 -37.77
CA GLY A 91 -4.36 16.90 -38.50
C GLY A 91 -2.85 16.68 -38.52
N PHE A 92 -2.13 17.58 -39.19
CA PHE A 92 -0.68 17.57 -39.27
C PHE A 92 -0.07 18.52 -38.25
N VAL A 93 0.95 18.05 -37.54
CA VAL A 93 1.70 18.87 -36.60
C VAL A 93 2.54 19.86 -37.38
N LYS A 94 2.23 21.14 -37.30
CA LYS A 94 2.96 22.23 -37.95
C LYS A 94 4.20 22.62 -37.15
N ASN A 95 4.04 22.73 -35.83
CA ASN A 95 5.11 23.16 -34.92
C ASN A 95 4.92 22.53 -33.54
N SER A 96 6.03 22.08 -32.95
CA SER A 96 6.18 21.74 -31.55
C SER A 96 7.66 21.79 -31.20
N SER A 97 8.04 22.57 -30.19
CA SER A 97 9.45 22.74 -29.77
C SER A 97 9.69 22.22 -28.34
N LEU A 98 8.71 21.53 -27.76
CA LEU A 98 8.75 21.09 -26.37
C LEU A 98 9.37 19.69 -26.27
N LEU A 99 10.11 19.48 -25.18
CA LEU A 99 10.75 18.21 -24.84
C LEU A 99 10.16 17.66 -23.52
N PRO A 100 10.20 16.33 -23.30
CA PRO A 100 9.93 15.76 -21.99
C PRO A 100 10.77 16.45 -20.91
N GLY A 101 10.15 16.75 -19.77
CA GLY A 101 10.76 17.51 -18.67
C GLY A 101 10.57 19.03 -18.74
N ASN A 102 10.12 19.60 -19.86
CA ASN A 102 9.80 21.02 -19.89
C ASN A 102 8.62 21.36 -18.98
N ALA A 103 8.75 22.45 -18.23
CA ALA A 103 7.65 23.03 -17.47
C ALA A 103 6.66 23.71 -18.44
N VAL A 104 5.38 23.53 -18.18
CA VAL A 104 4.28 24.13 -18.95
C VAL A 104 3.24 24.73 -18.01
N SER A 105 2.67 25.85 -18.43
CA SER A 105 1.58 26.52 -17.73
C SER A 105 0.23 26.23 -18.40
N LYS A 106 -0.84 26.23 -17.63
CA LYS A 106 -2.21 26.13 -18.14
C LYS A 106 -2.45 27.22 -19.21
N GLY A 107 -2.96 26.81 -20.38
CA GLY A 107 -3.19 27.69 -21.52
C GLY A 107 -1.95 27.89 -22.43
N GLN A 108 -0.77 27.41 -22.04
CA GLN A 108 0.43 27.48 -22.90
C GLN A 108 0.26 26.60 -24.13
N VAL A 109 0.69 27.11 -25.30
CA VAL A 109 0.66 26.37 -26.57
C VAL A 109 1.71 25.25 -26.54
N LEU A 110 1.25 24.02 -26.73
CA LEU A 110 2.10 22.81 -26.80
C LEU A 110 2.48 22.47 -28.23
N ALA A 111 1.53 22.60 -29.14
CA ALA A 111 1.73 22.37 -30.57
C ALA A 111 0.75 23.20 -31.39
N VAL A 112 1.05 23.36 -32.67
CA VAL A 112 0.15 23.93 -33.68
C VAL A 112 -0.22 22.82 -34.65
N ILE A 113 -1.53 22.58 -34.82
CA ILE A 113 -2.06 21.54 -35.70
C ILE A 113 -2.74 22.18 -36.90
N GLU A 114 -2.48 21.65 -38.09
CA GLU A 114 -3.14 22.07 -39.33
C GLU A 114 -4.06 20.98 -39.86
N ASN A 115 -5.28 21.37 -40.26
CA ASN A 115 -6.25 20.48 -40.89
C ASN A 115 -7.18 21.31 -41.82
N GLN A 116 -7.46 20.78 -43.00
CA GLN A 116 -8.45 21.35 -43.93
C GLN A 116 -9.86 21.40 -43.29
N GLU A 117 -10.20 20.40 -42.49
CA GLU A 117 -11.51 20.31 -41.80
C GLU A 117 -11.76 21.51 -40.87
N PHE A 118 -10.70 22.16 -40.36
CA PHE A 118 -10.87 23.39 -39.57
C PHE A 118 -11.39 24.55 -40.39
N ILE A 119 -10.98 24.64 -41.65
CA ILE A 119 -11.50 25.66 -42.60
C ILE A 119 -12.97 25.36 -42.88
N ASP A 120 -13.30 24.11 -43.22
CA ASP A 120 -14.66 23.72 -43.59
C ASP A 120 -15.65 23.94 -42.40
N LEU A 121 -15.24 23.60 -41.18
CA LEU A 121 -16.04 23.83 -39.99
C LEU A 121 -16.34 25.33 -39.74
N GLN A 122 -15.36 26.21 -39.95
CA GLN A 122 -15.54 27.65 -39.81
C GLN A 122 -16.46 28.22 -40.91
N LYS A 123 -16.28 27.76 -42.14
CA LYS A 123 -17.11 28.13 -43.29
C LYS A 123 -18.59 27.70 -43.00
N ASP A 124 -18.80 26.43 -42.64
CA ASP A 124 -20.12 25.88 -42.38
C ASP A 124 -20.87 26.64 -41.27
N TYR A 125 -20.14 27.05 -40.21
CA TYR A 125 -20.69 27.88 -39.14
C TYR A 125 -21.13 29.25 -39.63
N LEU A 126 -20.30 29.96 -40.40
CA LEU A 126 -20.62 31.28 -40.91
C LEU A 126 -21.82 31.22 -41.89
N GLU A 127 -21.88 30.22 -42.79
CA GLU A 127 -23.01 29.99 -43.68
C GLU A 127 -24.30 29.70 -42.90
N ALA A 128 -24.25 28.80 -41.90
CA ALA A 128 -25.40 28.46 -41.07
C ALA A 128 -25.91 29.67 -40.27
N LYS A 129 -24.99 30.49 -39.73
CA LYS A 129 -25.30 31.73 -39.01
C LYS A 129 -26.01 32.76 -39.91
N ASN A 130 -25.52 32.95 -41.15
CA ASN A 130 -26.13 33.87 -42.09
C ASN A 130 -27.55 33.38 -42.50
N ARG A 131 -27.72 32.08 -42.76
CA ARG A 131 -29.03 31.47 -43.01
C ARG A 131 -29.97 31.61 -41.81
N LEU A 132 -29.49 31.49 -40.58
CA LEU A 132 -30.26 31.65 -39.36
C LEU A 132 -30.82 33.07 -39.24
N VAL A 133 -30.03 34.10 -39.57
CA VAL A 133 -30.48 35.50 -39.55
C VAL A 133 -31.62 35.69 -40.52
N PHE A 134 -31.50 35.15 -41.75
CA PHE A 134 -32.56 35.21 -42.75
C PHE A 134 -33.84 34.45 -42.29
N ALA A 135 -33.67 33.21 -41.84
CA ALA A 135 -34.80 32.38 -41.37
C ALA A 135 -35.53 33.00 -40.17
N LYS A 136 -34.79 33.70 -39.29
CA LYS A 136 -35.39 34.44 -38.19
C LYS A 136 -36.29 35.58 -38.72
N ALA A 137 -35.79 36.36 -39.66
CA ALA A 137 -36.57 37.44 -40.26
C ALA A 137 -37.85 36.95 -40.99
N GLU A 138 -37.76 35.78 -41.69
CA GLU A 138 -38.91 35.13 -42.31
C GLU A 138 -39.92 34.62 -41.24
N TYR A 139 -39.42 33.99 -40.17
CA TYR A 139 -40.25 33.52 -39.08
C TYR A 139 -41.01 34.68 -38.40
N ASP A 140 -40.33 35.78 -38.06
CA ASP A 140 -40.91 36.95 -37.44
C ASP A 140 -41.99 37.56 -38.37
N ARG A 141 -41.67 37.76 -39.65
CA ARG A 141 -42.61 38.29 -40.65
C ARG A 141 -43.86 37.41 -40.83
N HIS A 142 -43.68 36.09 -41.00
CA HIS A 142 -44.81 35.17 -41.18
C HIS A 142 -45.69 35.06 -39.93
N THR A 143 -45.07 35.15 -38.74
CA THR A 143 -45.78 35.14 -37.47
C THR A 143 -46.64 36.38 -37.31
N ASP A 144 -46.17 37.55 -37.72
CA ASP A 144 -46.91 38.81 -37.65
C ASP A 144 -48.09 38.82 -38.68
N LEU A 145 -47.83 38.40 -39.95
CA LEU A 145 -48.85 38.27 -40.95
C LEU A 145 -49.92 37.22 -40.60
N TYR A 146 -49.64 36.21 -39.85
CA TYR A 146 -50.55 35.21 -39.34
C TYR A 146 -51.51 35.84 -38.29
N LYS A 147 -51.02 36.73 -37.43
CA LYS A 147 -51.82 37.46 -36.46
C LYS A 147 -52.84 38.35 -37.13
N ASP A 148 -52.56 38.84 -38.38
CA ASP A 148 -53.45 39.70 -39.21
C ASP A 148 -54.31 38.87 -40.16
N ASP A 149 -54.45 37.55 -39.97
CA ASP A 149 -55.26 36.62 -40.80
C ASP A 149 -54.85 36.56 -42.28
N VAL A 150 -53.63 37.00 -42.63
CA VAL A 150 -53.14 37.06 -44.03
C VAL A 150 -52.45 35.76 -44.44
N TYR A 151 -51.88 35.01 -43.48
CA TYR A 151 -51.10 33.79 -43.74
C TYR A 151 -51.72 32.55 -43.11
N SER A 152 -51.53 31.38 -43.76
CA SER A 152 -51.99 30.10 -43.21
C SER A 152 -51.11 29.56 -42.11
N GLU A 153 -51.71 28.85 -41.15
CA GLU A 153 -51.01 28.17 -40.08
C GLU A 153 -49.86 27.22 -40.58
N LYS A 154 -50.14 26.54 -41.71
CA LYS A 154 -49.14 25.64 -42.35
C LYS A 154 -47.86 26.40 -42.72
N ASN A 155 -47.96 27.61 -43.26
CA ASN A 155 -46.81 28.42 -43.63
C ASN A 155 -46.01 28.85 -42.41
N VAL A 156 -46.64 29.23 -41.30
CA VAL A 156 -46.02 29.59 -40.06
C VAL A 156 -45.30 28.37 -39.46
N GLN A 157 -45.94 27.19 -39.49
CA GLN A 157 -45.33 25.97 -39.04
C GLN A 157 -44.06 25.62 -39.84
N GLN A 158 -44.09 25.79 -41.16
CA GLN A 158 -42.94 25.51 -42.04
C GLN A 158 -41.72 26.40 -41.70
N VAL A 159 -41.90 27.72 -41.62
CA VAL A 159 -40.80 28.65 -41.29
C VAL A 159 -40.32 28.48 -39.86
N THR A 160 -41.23 28.06 -38.94
CA THR A 160 -40.89 27.75 -37.56
C THR A 160 -39.90 26.54 -37.48
N VAL A 161 -40.20 25.48 -38.25
CA VAL A 161 -39.34 24.28 -38.30
C VAL A 161 -38.00 24.64 -38.89
N GLU A 162 -37.94 25.39 -39.99
CA GLU A 162 -36.69 25.82 -40.64
C GLU A 162 -35.83 26.65 -39.68
N TYR A 163 -36.44 27.66 -39.03
CA TYR A 163 -35.74 28.50 -38.05
C TYR A 163 -35.15 27.67 -36.88
N LYS A 164 -35.96 26.75 -36.32
CA LYS A 164 -35.53 25.89 -35.23
C LYS A 164 -34.39 24.93 -35.64
N ASN A 165 -34.47 24.38 -36.86
CA ASN A 165 -33.40 23.49 -37.37
C ASN A 165 -32.09 24.25 -37.54
N LEU A 166 -32.14 25.47 -38.09
CA LEU A 166 -30.93 26.30 -38.21
C LEU A 166 -30.37 26.74 -36.86
N MET A 167 -31.23 27.05 -35.87
CA MET A 167 -30.77 27.31 -34.51
C MET A 167 -29.99 26.11 -33.94
N ALA A 168 -30.50 24.91 -34.10
CA ALA A 168 -29.82 23.70 -33.63
C ALA A 168 -28.52 23.43 -34.38
N GLN A 169 -28.51 23.69 -35.70
CA GLN A 169 -27.30 23.55 -36.52
C GLN A 169 -26.20 24.53 -36.09
N VAL A 170 -26.51 25.81 -35.92
CA VAL A 170 -25.59 26.84 -35.45
C VAL A 170 -25.04 26.49 -34.09
N ALA A 171 -25.91 26.12 -33.12
CA ALA A 171 -25.47 25.73 -31.78
C ALA A 171 -24.52 24.52 -31.79
N SER A 172 -24.78 23.53 -32.65
CA SER A 172 -23.89 22.37 -32.80
C SER A 172 -22.50 22.77 -33.37
N LEU A 173 -22.49 23.64 -34.39
CA LEU A 173 -21.20 24.11 -34.99
C LEU A 173 -20.43 25.01 -34.03
N GLU A 174 -21.09 25.82 -33.21
CA GLU A 174 -20.46 26.59 -32.13
C GLU A 174 -19.70 25.69 -31.16
N GLN A 175 -20.34 24.61 -30.67
CA GLN A 175 -19.67 23.67 -29.76
C GLN A 175 -18.45 23.01 -30.41
N LYS A 176 -18.53 22.65 -31.69
CA LYS A 176 -17.39 22.08 -32.42
C LYS A 176 -16.22 23.07 -32.56
N LEU A 177 -16.51 24.36 -32.79
CA LEU A 177 -15.47 25.42 -32.85
C LEU A 177 -14.82 25.62 -31.50
N VAL A 178 -15.59 25.67 -30.41
CA VAL A 178 -15.09 25.79 -29.05
C VAL A 178 -14.16 24.61 -28.69
N MET A 179 -14.51 23.37 -29.08
CA MET A 179 -13.66 22.18 -28.85
C MET A 179 -12.26 22.31 -29.45
N ILE A 180 -12.09 23.05 -30.55
CA ILE A 180 -10.78 23.28 -31.18
C ILE A 180 -10.16 24.62 -30.79
N GLY A 181 -10.72 25.32 -29.82
CA GLY A 181 -10.22 26.59 -29.32
C GLY A 181 -10.43 27.79 -30.26
N ILE A 182 -11.47 27.73 -31.10
CA ILE A 182 -11.93 28.88 -31.90
C ILE A 182 -13.15 29.50 -31.22
N ASP A 183 -13.07 30.82 -30.94
CA ASP A 183 -14.20 31.57 -30.41
C ASP A 183 -15.23 31.88 -31.51
N PRO A 184 -16.46 31.34 -31.49
CA PRO A 184 -17.45 31.57 -32.51
C PRO A 184 -17.92 33.02 -32.55
N VAL A 185 -17.85 33.75 -31.42
CA VAL A 185 -18.29 35.15 -31.34
C VAL A 185 -17.38 36.07 -32.13
N GLN A 186 -16.06 35.75 -32.14
CA GLN A 186 -15.03 36.54 -32.80
C GLN A 186 -14.78 36.07 -34.25
N LEU A 187 -15.36 34.93 -34.66
CA LEU A 187 -15.15 34.40 -36.00
C LEU A 187 -15.85 35.26 -37.08
N ARG A 188 -15.06 35.62 -38.10
CA ARG A 188 -15.47 36.37 -39.31
C ARG A 188 -14.84 35.76 -40.54
N GLU A 189 -15.28 36.15 -41.72
CA GLU A 189 -14.75 35.66 -42.99
C GLU A 189 -13.26 35.94 -43.13
N GLU A 190 -12.78 37.06 -42.60
CA GLU A 190 -11.36 37.50 -42.76
C GLU A 190 -10.39 36.77 -41.85
N ASN A 191 -10.90 36.09 -40.80
CA ASN A 191 -10.05 35.45 -39.81
C ASN A 191 -10.14 33.92 -39.81
N ILE A 192 -10.67 33.32 -40.88
CA ILE A 192 -10.67 31.87 -41.09
C ILE A 192 -9.21 31.37 -41.13
N ARG A 193 -8.92 30.37 -40.37
CA ARG A 193 -7.55 29.81 -40.23
C ARG A 193 -7.55 28.29 -40.37
N ARG A 194 -6.48 27.78 -41.00
CA ARG A 194 -6.25 26.35 -41.20
C ARG A 194 -5.58 25.67 -40.02
N SER A 195 -5.06 26.45 -39.05
CA SER A 195 -4.28 25.93 -37.93
C SER A 195 -4.88 26.36 -36.60
N VAL A 196 -4.83 25.48 -35.64
CA VAL A 196 -5.28 25.71 -34.26
C VAL A 196 -4.17 25.38 -33.27
N ASN A 197 -4.21 26.03 -32.12
CA ASN A 197 -3.26 25.81 -31.05
C ASN A 197 -3.77 24.72 -30.11
N LEU A 198 -2.96 23.70 -29.88
CA LEU A 198 -3.18 22.73 -28.83
C LEU A 198 -2.54 23.27 -27.54
N ILE A 199 -3.35 23.45 -26.49
CA ILE A 199 -2.93 24.13 -25.26
C ILE A 199 -2.92 23.18 -24.08
N SER A 200 -2.08 23.47 -23.07
CA SER A 200 -2.06 22.72 -21.82
C SER A 200 -3.30 22.98 -20.97
N PRO A 201 -3.99 21.92 -20.48
CA PRO A 201 -5.13 22.07 -19.59
C PRO A 201 -4.76 22.37 -18.13
N ILE A 202 -3.50 22.04 -17.72
CA ILE A 202 -2.99 22.20 -16.34
C ILE A 202 -1.59 22.81 -16.33
N ASN A 203 -1.15 23.29 -15.16
CA ASN A 203 0.25 23.56 -14.91
C ASN A 203 0.99 22.25 -14.60
N GLY A 204 2.25 22.11 -15.01
CA GLY A 204 3.03 20.93 -14.69
C GLY A 204 4.26 20.77 -15.56
N TYR A 205 4.70 19.52 -15.71
CA TYR A 205 5.85 19.14 -16.53
C TYR A 205 5.42 18.12 -17.58
N LEU A 206 6.00 18.20 -18.77
CA LEU A 206 5.78 17.20 -19.82
C LEU A 206 6.42 15.88 -19.41
N LYS A 207 5.59 14.87 -19.18
CA LYS A 207 6.02 13.48 -18.94
C LYS A 207 6.40 12.80 -20.25
N SER A 208 5.58 12.98 -21.30
CA SER A 208 5.85 12.44 -22.64
C SER A 208 5.45 13.44 -23.73
N VAL A 209 6.17 13.37 -24.85
CA VAL A 209 5.92 14.13 -26.09
C VAL A 209 5.92 13.12 -27.24
N ASN A 210 4.75 12.85 -27.80
CA ASN A 210 4.55 11.81 -28.84
C ASN A 210 4.32 12.40 -30.22
N VAL A 211 4.76 13.63 -30.44
CA VAL A 211 4.59 14.37 -31.68
C VAL A 211 5.93 14.84 -32.26
N ASN A 212 5.96 14.98 -33.55
CA ASN A 212 7.05 15.64 -34.27
C ASN A 212 6.48 16.43 -35.46
N ILE A 213 7.21 17.43 -35.95
CA ILE A 213 6.79 18.26 -37.07
C ILE A 213 6.52 17.40 -38.30
N GLY A 214 5.38 17.62 -38.95
CA GLY A 214 4.92 16.89 -40.13
C GLY A 214 4.19 15.57 -39.85
N LYS A 215 4.14 15.09 -38.58
CA LYS A 215 3.38 13.90 -38.23
C LYS A 215 1.90 14.18 -38.37
N TYR A 216 1.15 13.24 -38.99
CA TYR A 216 -0.31 13.21 -38.89
C TYR A 216 -0.71 12.59 -37.56
N VAL A 217 -1.66 13.20 -36.87
CA VAL A 217 -2.22 12.75 -35.59
C VAL A 217 -3.72 12.51 -35.73
N SER A 218 -4.20 11.43 -35.11
CA SER A 218 -5.61 11.04 -35.08
C SER A 218 -6.27 11.48 -33.77
N PRO A 219 -7.61 11.58 -33.71
CA PRO A 219 -8.33 11.97 -32.48
C PRO A 219 -8.05 11.10 -31.26
N SER A 220 -7.68 9.82 -31.47
CA SER A 220 -7.35 8.86 -30.39
C SER A 220 -5.91 8.93 -29.90
N ASP A 221 -5.05 9.68 -30.61
CA ASP A 221 -3.62 9.71 -30.29
C ASP A 221 -3.37 10.55 -29.03
N VAL A 222 -2.57 10.02 -28.12
CA VAL A 222 -2.01 10.76 -26.98
C VAL A 222 -0.83 11.55 -27.46
N LEU A 223 -0.96 12.88 -27.53
CA LEU A 223 0.07 13.78 -28.06
C LEU A 223 1.05 14.21 -26.97
N PHE A 224 0.53 14.56 -25.80
CA PHE A 224 1.32 14.94 -24.64
C PHE A 224 0.72 14.34 -23.38
N GLU A 225 1.58 13.99 -22.41
CA GLU A 225 1.17 13.72 -21.04
C GLU A 225 1.82 14.75 -20.13
N ILE A 226 1.04 15.38 -19.28
CA ILE A 226 1.48 16.44 -18.36
C ILE A 226 1.21 15.97 -16.94
N VAL A 227 2.20 16.13 -16.07
CA VAL A 227 2.12 15.79 -14.67
C VAL A 227 2.34 17.04 -13.82
N ASN A 228 1.45 17.29 -12.87
CA ASN A 228 1.62 18.30 -11.85
C ASN A 228 2.15 17.64 -10.57
N ASN A 229 3.39 18.00 -10.19
CA ASN A 229 4.08 17.45 -9.02
C ASN A 229 3.82 18.23 -7.72
N ASP A 230 2.91 19.21 -7.68
CA ASP A 230 2.65 20.02 -6.49
C ASP A 230 2.14 19.19 -5.30
N LYS A 231 1.44 18.10 -5.57
CA LYS A 231 0.90 17.18 -4.57
C LYS A 231 1.21 15.74 -4.96
N LEU A 232 2.32 15.24 -4.43
CA LEU A 232 2.73 13.86 -4.63
C LEU A 232 1.93 12.92 -3.72
N LEU A 233 1.64 11.75 -4.24
CA LEU A 233 1.06 10.62 -3.53
C LEU A 233 2.04 9.45 -3.56
N LEU A 234 1.99 8.62 -2.53
CA LEU A 234 2.52 7.26 -2.58
C LEU A 234 1.40 6.32 -2.99
N GLU A 235 1.62 5.53 -4.01
CA GLU A 235 0.82 4.38 -4.35
C GLU A 235 1.56 3.14 -3.88
N LEU A 236 1.14 2.60 -2.73
CA LEU A 236 1.74 1.43 -2.10
C LEU A 236 0.99 0.17 -2.52
N THR A 237 1.73 -0.92 -2.71
CA THR A 237 1.16 -2.22 -3.06
C THR A 237 1.31 -3.16 -1.86
N LEU A 238 0.19 -3.64 -1.33
CA LEU A 238 0.11 -4.53 -0.19
C LEU A 238 -0.52 -5.86 -0.58
N PHE A 239 -0.17 -6.93 0.14
CA PHE A 239 -0.82 -8.22 -0.02
C PHE A 239 -2.14 -8.27 0.77
N GLU A 240 -3.12 -9.03 0.27
CA GLU A 240 -4.43 -9.24 0.89
C GLU A 240 -4.35 -9.62 2.38
N LYS A 241 -3.38 -10.46 2.76
CA LYS A 241 -3.15 -10.88 4.15
C LYS A 241 -2.81 -9.75 5.13
N ASP A 242 -2.40 -8.58 4.62
CA ASP A 242 -1.99 -7.41 5.40
C ASP A 242 -3.03 -6.28 5.33
N ALA A 243 -4.25 -6.57 4.86
CA ALA A 243 -5.29 -5.58 4.63
C ALA A 243 -5.74 -4.86 5.92
N ASP A 244 -5.71 -5.56 7.04
CA ASP A 244 -6.04 -5.04 8.37
C ASP A 244 -4.98 -4.10 8.95
N LYS A 245 -3.77 -4.11 8.37
CA LYS A 245 -2.61 -3.35 8.86
C LYS A 245 -2.45 -1.97 8.20
N ALA A 246 -3.23 -1.65 7.17
CA ALA A 246 -3.14 -0.39 6.44
C ALA A 246 -4.44 0.42 6.57
N ILE A 247 -4.51 1.26 7.60
CA ILE A 247 -5.70 2.03 7.94
C ILE A 247 -5.45 3.52 7.64
N PRO A 248 -6.44 4.26 7.08
CA PRO A 248 -6.33 5.71 6.90
C PRO A 248 -5.92 6.44 8.18
N GLY A 249 -5.02 7.41 8.06
CA GLY A 249 -4.43 8.17 9.16
C GLY A 249 -3.11 7.62 9.69
N GLN A 250 -2.69 6.41 9.32
CA GLN A 250 -1.39 5.87 9.72
C GLN A 250 -0.24 6.60 9.04
N LYS A 251 0.86 6.75 9.79
CA LYS A 251 2.12 7.30 9.28
C LYS A 251 2.85 6.25 8.46
N VAL A 252 3.48 6.73 7.40
CA VAL A 252 4.32 5.94 6.50
C VAL A 252 5.67 6.63 6.40
N LYS A 253 6.73 5.91 6.69
CA LYS A 253 8.10 6.30 6.39
C LYS A 253 8.50 5.69 5.06
N PHE A 254 9.15 6.45 4.20
CA PHE A 254 9.57 5.89 2.91
C PHE A 254 10.92 6.44 2.45
N TYR A 255 11.57 5.64 1.62
CA TYR A 255 12.88 5.92 1.03
C TYR A 255 12.77 5.77 -0.48
N VAL A 256 13.32 6.73 -1.22
CA VAL A 256 13.27 6.74 -2.69
C VAL A 256 14.53 6.07 -3.24
N ASN A 257 14.39 5.17 -4.21
CA ASN A 257 15.49 4.51 -4.92
C ASN A 257 16.58 3.91 -4.00
N ASN A 258 16.20 3.33 -2.86
CA ASN A 258 17.11 2.83 -1.83
C ASN A 258 18.07 3.90 -1.26
N GLY A 259 17.72 5.18 -1.38
CA GLY A 259 18.42 6.27 -0.70
C GLY A 259 18.30 6.18 0.82
N ASN A 260 19.12 6.96 1.52
CA ASN A 260 19.11 7.01 2.98
C ASN A 260 18.22 8.13 3.53
N ASP A 261 17.69 9.00 2.68
CA ASP A 261 16.83 10.11 3.11
C ASP A 261 15.44 9.58 3.45
N GLU A 262 15.07 9.73 4.72
CA GLU A 262 13.75 9.37 5.23
C GLU A 262 12.74 10.48 4.90
N HIS A 263 11.64 10.06 4.31
CA HIS A 263 10.49 10.92 4.00
C HIS A 263 9.25 10.40 4.72
N GLU A 264 8.30 11.29 4.95
CA GLU A 264 7.06 10.96 5.65
C GLU A 264 5.84 11.14 4.75
N ALA A 265 4.88 10.24 4.93
CA ALA A 265 3.55 10.31 4.32
C ALA A 265 2.49 9.84 5.31
N VAL A 266 1.22 10.11 5.00
CA VAL A 266 0.06 9.66 5.78
C VAL A 266 -0.91 8.96 4.85
N ILE A 267 -1.35 7.76 5.22
CA ILE A 267 -2.36 7.01 4.47
C ILE A 267 -3.66 7.81 4.44
N ILE A 268 -4.15 8.09 3.25
CA ILE A 268 -5.42 8.80 3.05
C ILE A 268 -6.54 7.85 2.61
N GLN A 269 -6.18 6.77 1.91
CA GLN A 269 -7.17 5.85 1.37
C GLN A 269 -6.57 4.46 1.17
N THR A 270 -7.36 3.44 1.47
CA THR A 270 -7.08 2.03 1.19
C THR A 270 -8.02 1.54 0.10
N GLY A 271 -7.48 0.86 -0.91
CA GLY A 271 -8.26 0.25 -1.99
C GLY A 271 -9.20 -0.83 -1.44
N MET A 272 -10.39 -0.91 -2.02
CA MET A 272 -11.43 -1.88 -1.61
C MET A 272 -11.52 -3.08 -2.57
N SER A 273 -10.57 -3.22 -3.47
CA SER A 273 -10.49 -4.35 -4.42
C SER A 273 -9.11 -4.97 -4.39
N VAL A 274 -9.08 -6.29 -4.56
CA VAL A 274 -7.86 -7.07 -4.67
C VAL A 274 -7.66 -7.45 -6.13
N ASP A 275 -6.47 -7.23 -6.65
CA ASP A 275 -6.06 -7.58 -8.00
C ASP A 275 -5.78 -9.09 -8.12
N ASN A 276 -5.59 -9.60 -9.35
CA ASN A 276 -5.36 -11.02 -9.64
C ASN A 276 -4.11 -11.60 -8.96
N ASP A 277 -3.15 -10.78 -8.61
CA ASP A 277 -1.89 -11.14 -7.92
C ASP A 277 -2.03 -11.11 -6.39
N LYS A 278 -3.27 -11.03 -5.86
CA LYS A 278 -3.62 -10.93 -4.44
C LYS A 278 -3.03 -9.70 -3.77
N THR A 279 -2.90 -8.62 -4.50
CA THR A 279 -2.48 -7.32 -3.98
C THR A 279 -3.61 -6.29 -4.03
N PHE A 280 -3.49 -5.26 -3.23
CA PHE A 280 -4.36 -4.08 -3.27
C PHE A 280 -3.54 -2.80 -3.12
N LYS A 281 -4.12 -1.68 -3.53
CA LYS A 281 -3.45 -0.39 -3.52
C LYS A 281 -3.82 0.42 -2.28
N VAL A 282 -2.82 1.08 -1.71
CA VAL A 282 -2.97 2.03 -0.61
C VAL A 282 -2.35 3.36 -1.04
N PHE A 283 -3.10 4.43 -0.83
CA PHE A 283 -2.68 5.78 -1.20
C PHE A 283 -2.33 6.59 0.05
N ALA A 284 -1.15 7.19 0.04
CA ALA A 284 -0.71 8.07 1.11
C ALA A 284 -0.26 9.43 0.56
N THR A 285 -0.57 10.50 1.27
CA THR A 285 -0.10 11.85 0.91
C THR A 285 1.26 12.10 1.52
N VAL A 286 2.20 12.55 0.70
CA VAL A 286 3.53 12.97 1.15
C VAL A 286 3.40 14.25 1.98
N THR A 287 3.94 14.25 3.19
CA THR A 287 3.84 15.37 4.15
C THR A 287 5.14 16.15 4.32
N SER A 288 6.28 15.51 4.04
CA SER A 288 7.58 16.17 4.08
C SER A 288 7.89 16.91 2.78
N PRO A 289 8.57 18.08 2.82
CA PRO A 289 9.00 18.77 1.61
C PRO A 289 10.04 17.92 0.88
N CYS A 290 9.68 17.40 -0.27
CA CYS A 290 10.54 16.52 -1.06
C CYS A 290 11.13 17.28 -2.25
N LYS A 291 12.39 17.68 -2.15
CA LYS A 291 13.15 18.18 -3.31
C LYS A 291 13.67 16.96 -4.08
N ASN A 292 13.54 17.00 -5.42
CA ASN A 292 14.05 15.96 -6.33
C ASN A 292 13.28 14.62 -6.36
N ILE A 293 12.06 14.56 -5.84
CA ILE A 293 11.19 13.40 -6.02
C ILE A 293 10.35 13.60 -7.28
N LEU A 294 10.40 12.63 -8.18
CA LEU A 294 9.70 12.67 -9.46
C LEU A 294 8.59 11.61 -9.51
N TYR A 295 7.55 11.91 -10.25
CA TYR A 295 6.50 10.95 -10.60
C TYR A 295 7.10 9.67 -11.20
N GLY A 296 6.64 8.51 -10.76
CA GLY A 296 7.09 7.20 -11.23
C GLY A 296 8.31 6.63 -10.52
N MET A 297 8.93 7.35 -9.58
CA MET A 297 10.04 6.79 -8.78
C MET A 297 9.56 5.67 -7.87
N TYR A 298 10.34 4.59 -7.76
CA TYR A 298 10.10 3.49 -6.83
C TYR A 298 10.46 3.88 -5.40
N VAL A 299 9.68 3.37 -4.46
CA VAL A 299 9.89 3.60 -3.04
C VAL A 299 9.83 2.29 -2.25
N ASN A 300 10.66 2.22 -1.20
CA ASN A 300 10.51 1.27 -0.11
C ASN A 300 9.85 2.02 1.05
N ALA A 301 8.74 1.54 1.53
CA ALA A 301 7.97 2.19 2.58
C ALA A 301 7.75 1.27 3.78
N TYR A 302 7.57 1.89 4.94
CA TYR A 302 7.29 1.22 6.21
C TYR A 302 6.04 1.85 6.80
N ILE A 303 4.95 1.10 6.83
CA ILE A 303 3.72 1.52 7.49
C ILE A 303 3.90 1.26 8.97
N VAL A 304 3.82 2.31 9.78
CA VAL A 304 3.90 2.19 11.24
C VAL A 304 2.54 1.71 11.73
N SER A 305 2.48 0.45 12.14
CA SER A 305 1.28 -0.09 12.78
C SER A 305 1.09 0.59 14.14
N SER A 306 -0.16 0.78 14.54
CA SER A 306 -0.54 1.50 15.75
C SER A 306 0.23 1.03 16.97
N ASP A 307 0.52 1.97 17.88
CA ASP A 307 1.15 1.82 19.22
C ASP A 307 0.36 0.91 20.17
N ASN A 308 0.09 -0.33 19.78
CA ASN A 308 -0.46 -1.29 20.72
C ASN A 308 0.59 -1.58 21.78
N LEU A 309 0.29 -1.23 23.03
CA LEU A 309 1.11 -1.60 24.17
C LEU A 309 1.08 -3.11 24.31
N VAL A 310 2.20 -3.76 24.07
CA VAL A 310 2.37 -5.22 24.21
C VAL A 310 3.34 -5.54 25.33
N PRO A 311 3.20 -6.71 25.98
CA PRO A 311 4.14 -7.17 27.00
C PRO A 311 5.51 -7.35 26.35
N THR A 312 6.55 -6.72 26.92
CA THR A 312 7.92 -6.79 26.41
C THR A 312 8.93 -7.07 27.48
N LEU A 313 10.03 -7.71 27.09
CA LEU A 313 11.23 -7.90 27.90
C LEU A 313 12.46 -7.46 27.11
N PRO A 314 13.57 -7.11 27.77
CA PRO A 314 14.86 -6.99 27.08
C PRO A 314 15.18 -8.27 26.30
N SER A 315 15.67 -8.15 25.07
CA SER A 315 15.90 -9.32 24.20
C SER A 315 16.83 -10.37 24.82
N GLU A 316 17.75 -9.96 25.70
CA GLU A 316 18.66 -10.84 26.45
C GLU A 316 17.98 -11.64 27.58
N ALA A 317 16.74 -11.28 27.97
CA ALA A 317 15.97 -12.01 28.96
C ALA A 317 15.32 -13.28 28.37
N ILE A 318 15.27 -13.40 27.05
CA ILE A 318 14.60 -14.49 26.35
C ILE A 318 15.65 -15.41 25.77
N VAL A 319 15.63 -16.66 26.14
CA VAL A 319 16.57 -17.69 25.68
C VAL A 319 15.84 -18.73 24.85
N SER A 320 16.49 -19.16 23.74
CA SER A 320 15.94 -20.17 22.84
C SER A 320 16.65 -21.51 23.05
N PHE A 321 15.88 -22.58 23.15
CA PHE A 321 16.35 -23.94 23.29
C PHE A 321 15.32 -24.91 22.69
N ASP A 322 15.80 -25.88 21.90
CA ASP A 322 14.97 -26.93 21.28
C ASP A 322 13.74 -26.36 20.54
N ASP A 323 14.00 -25.35 19.66
CA ASP A 323 12.99 -24.62 18.85
C ASP A 323 11.90 -23.92 19.66
N LYS A 324 12.13 -23.71 20.97
CA LYS A 324 11.24 -22.99 21.87
C LYS A 324 11.95 -21.84 22.54
N ASP A 325 11.17 -20.84 22.94
CA ASP A 325 11.64 -19.66 23.65
C ASP A 325 11.17 -19.69 25.11
N PHE A 326 12.06 -19.33 26.01
CA PHE A 326 11.84 -19.39 27.43
C PHE A 326 12.25 -18.11 28.14
N ILE A 327 11.57 -17.81 29.25
CA ILE A 327 11.97 -16.82 30.24
C ILE A 327 12.09 -17.48 31.61
N PHE A 328 12.87 -16.88 32.48
CA PHE A 328 13.05 -17.35 33.86
C PHE A 328 12.38 -16.37 34.82
N ILE A 329 11.61 -16.90 35.78
CA ILE A 329 10.90 -16.15 36.79
C ILE A 329 11.36 -16.59 38.15
N PHE A 330 11.57 -15.62 39.05
CA PHE A 330 11.82 -15.92 40.45
C PHE A 330 10.61 -16.68 41.06
N ASP A 331 10.89 -17.83 41.66
CA ASP A 331 9.84 -18.62 42.36
C ASP A 331 9.92 -18.40 43.87
N LYS A 332 10.98 -18.90 44.52
CA LYS A 332 11.21 -18.74 45.96
C LYS A 332 12.71 -18.87 46.32
N ASN A 333 13.02 -18.48 47.55
CA ASN A 333 14.32 -18.81 48.16
C ASN A 333 14.17 -20.08 49.01
N LYS A 334 15.18 -20.95 48.99
CA LYS A 334 15.25 -22.23 49.69
C LYS A 334 16.59 -22.29 50.41
N GLU A 335 16.62 -22.96 51.54
CA GLU A 335 17.85 -23.28 52.24
C GLU A 335 18.01 -24.80 52.28
N GLU A 336 19.11 -25.29 51.76
CA GLU A 336 19.44 -26.71 51.74
C GLU A 336 20.83 -26.96 52.31
N SER A 337 20.91 -27.81 53.31
CA SER A 337 22.16 -28.13 54.03
C SER A 337 22.91 -26.88 54.54
N GLY A 338 22.20 -25.85 54.98
CA GLY A 338 22.76 -24.60 55.51
C GLY A 338 23.32 -23.66 54.40
N GLN A 339 23.01 -23.91 53.15
CA GLN A 339 23.33 -23.03 52.04
C GLN A 339 22.09 -22.42 51.36
N PRO A 340 22.09 -21.13 51.07
CA PRO A 340 20.97 -20.48 50.41
C PRO A 340 20.95 -20.77 48.90
N PHE A 341 19.77 -21.16 48.41
CA PHE A 341 19.47 -21.37 46.98
C PHE A 341 18.30 -20.50 46.59
N THR A 342 18.25 -20.13 45.33
CA THR A 342 17.11 -19.50 44.70
C THR A 342 16.57 -20.39 43.58
N GLU A 343 15.25 -20.60 43.62
CA GLU A 343 14.54 -21.34 42.58
C GLU A 343 14.01 -20.39 41.54
N TYR A 344 14.17 -20.76 40.27
CA TYR A 344 13.69 -20.06 39.11
C TYR A 344 12.77 -20.99 38.32
N ARG A 345 11.59 -20.50 37.96
CA ARG A 345 10.67 -21.24 37.14
C ARG A 345 10.91 -20.88 35.66
N ILE A 346 11.00 -21.90 34.81
CA ILE A 346 11.08 -21.78 33.37
C ILE A 346 9.68 -21.64 32.80
N VAL A 347 9.45 -20.60 32.00
CA VAL A 347 8.15 -20.37 31.34
C VAL A 347 8.39 -20.26 29.84
N GLU A 348 7.67 -21.11 29.09
CA GLU A 348 7.66 -21.07 27.62
C GLU A 348 6.87 -19.86 27.16
N VAL A 349 7.46 -19.07 26.25
CA VAL A 349 6.86 -17.89 25.63
C VAL A 349 6.94 -17.99 24.12
N LYS A 350 6.13 -17.22 23.42
CA LYS A 350 6.36 -17.00 21.98
C LYS A 350 6.93 -15.61 21.77
N LYS A 351 8.04 -15.52 21.03
CA LYS A 351 8.59 -14.23 20.60
C LYS A 351 7.69 -13.59 19.55
N GLY A 352 7.38 -12.32 19.75
CA GLY A 352 6.82 -11.44 18.75
C GLY A 352 7.88 -10.53 18.14
N ASN A 353 7.51 -9.29 17.89
CA ASN A 353 8.39 -8.31 17.26
C ASN A 353 9.44 -7.77 18.23
N THR A 354 10.60 -7.38 17.68
CA THR A 354 11.69 -6.77 18.44
C THR A 354 11.93 -5.34 17.96
N ALA A 355 11.93 -4.37 18.89
CA ALA A 355 12.25 -2.98 18.62
C ALA A 355 13.05 -2.38 19.77
N SER A 356 14.07 -1.59 19.47
CA SER A 356 14.90 -0.85 20.45
C SER A 356 15.46 -1.72 21.59
N GLY A 357 15.86 -2.97 21.30
CA GLY A 357 16.43 -3.90 22.27
C GLY A 357 15.41 -4.62 23.16
N TYR A 358 14.12 -4.41 22.93
CA TYR A 358 13.03 -5.11 23.61
C TYR A 358 12.28 -6.01 22.63
N THR A 359 11.90 -7.19 23.11
CA THR A 359 11.14 -8.18 22.33
C THR A 359 9.77 -8.38 22.96
N GLU A 360 8.75 -8.35 22.13
CA GLU A 360 7.37 -8.71 22.49
C GLU A 360 7.32 -10.18 22.89
N ILE A 361 6.58 -10.48 23.95
CA ILE A 361 6.34 -11.83 24.41
C ILE A 361 4.82 -12.12 24.46
N VAL A 362 4.44 -13.28 23.95
CA VAL A 362 3.07 -13.82 24.10
C VAL A 362 3.12 -14.91 25.15
N LEU A 363 2.43 -14.66 26.26
CA LEU A 363 2.30 -15.58 27.40
C LEU A 363 1.02 -16.41 27.27
N LYS A 364 0.99 -17.59 27.86
CA LYS A 364 -0.24 -18.38 28.00
C LYS A 364 -1.19 -17.70 29.00
N ASP A 365 -2.49 -17.86 28.85
CA ASP A 365 -3.58 -17.10 29.51
C ASP A 365 -3.60 -17.13 31.05
N GLU A 366 -2.80 -17.94 31.70
CA GLU A 366 -2.81 -18.12 33.20
C GLU A 366 -1.72 -17.32 33.92
N PHE A 367 -0.99 -16.43 33.22
CA PHE A 367 0.20 -15.79 33.78
C PHE A 367 -0.06 -14.34 34.21
N ASP A 368 0.13 -14.04 35.51
CA ASP A 368 0.01 -12.67 36.04
C ASP A 368 1.27 -11.84 35.74
N ILE A 369 1.18 -11.04 34.69
CA ILE A 369 2.27 -10.16 34.19
C ILE A 369 2.70 -9.12 35.24
N ARG A 370 1.81 -8.74 36.18
CA ARG A 370 2.00 -7.57 37.06
C ARG A 370 2.89 -7.87 38.26
N THR A 371 2.89 -9.10 38.73
CA THR A 371 3.56 -9.54 39.97
C THR A 371 4.84 -10.33 39.69
N ALA A 372 5.06 -10.78 38.47
CA ALA A 372 6.19 -11.61 38.09
C ALA A 372 7.53 -10.86 38.14
N ARG A 373 8.46 -11.36 38.95
CA ARG A 373 9.88 -10.95 38.93
C ARG A 373 10.61 -11.79 37.90
N VAL A 374 10.90 -11.21 36.74
CA VAL A 374 11.53 -11.90 35.62
C VAL A 374 13.03 -11.63 35.62
N VAL A 375 13.83 -12.61 35.24
CA VAL A 375 15.26 -12.43 35.01
C VAL A 375 15.45 -11.67 33.70
N VAL A 376 15.96 -10.45 33.79
CA VAL A 376 16.16 -9.58 32.63
C VAL A 376 17.61 -9.64 32.10
N LYS A 377 18.54 -10.14 32.90
CA LYS A 377 19.94 -10.34 32.53
C LYS A 377 20.48 -11.63 33.14
N GLY A 378 21.38 -12.32 32.43
CA GLY A 378 21.93 -13.60 32.89
C GLY A 378 21.07 -14.83 32.61
N ALA A 379 19.95 -14.70 31.86
CA ALA A 379 19.05 -15.80 31.53
C ALA A 379 19.75 -17.00 30.85
N TYR A 380 20.75 -16.72 30.00
CA TYR A 380 21.53 -17.77 29.35
C TYR A 380 22.33 -18.64 30.36
N ASN A 381 22.83 -18.02 31.42
CA ASN A 381 23.59 -18.75 32.48
C ASN A 381 22.64 -19.70 33.25
N LEU A 382 21.38 -19.31 33.49
CA LEU A 382 20.37 -20.19 34.05
C LEU A 382 20.04 -21.38 33.16
N LEU A 383 19.90 -21.15 31.84
CA LEU A 383 19.69 -22.22 30.88
C LEU A 383 20.90 -23.21 30.88
N SER A 384 22.13 -22.70 30.94
CA SER A 384 23.33 -23.52 31.00
C SER A 384 23.42 -24.35 32.30
N ALA A 385 23.04 -23.76 33.43
CA ALA A 385 22.95 -24.46 34.70
C ALA A 385 21.90 -25.59 34.65
N LYS A 386 20.75 -25.37 34.03
CA LYS A 386 19.73 -26.41 33.83
C LYS A 386 20.24 -27.59 33.03
N LYS A 387 20.99 -27.33 31.94
CA LYS A 387 21.59 -28.41 31.12
C LYS A 387 22.58 -29.25 31.90
N ASN A 388 23.44 -28.59 32.66
CA ASN A 388 24.46 -29.29 33.48
C ASN A 388 23.82 -30.11 34.61
N GLN A 389 22.67 -29.69 35.17
CA GLN A 389 21.93 -30.48 36.16
C GLN A 389 21.33 -31.75 35.52
N GLY A 390 20.84 -31.68 34.26
CA GLY A 390 20.34 -32.83 33.54
C GLY A 390 21.41 -33.86 33.13
N GLU A 391 22.63 -33.43 32.83
CA GLU A 391 23.76 -34.34 32.50
C GLU A 391 24.38 -35.05 33.75
N MET A 392 24.17 -34.51 34.93
CA MET A 392 24.64 -35.16 36.17
C MET A 392 23.63 -36.17 36.74
N ALA A 393 22.44 -36.27 36.17
CA ALA A 393 21.37 -37.18 36.60
C ALA A 393 21.26 -38.45 35.73
N CYS A 394 22.21 -38.69 34.82
CA CYS A 394 22.28 -39.91 34.00
C CYS A 394 23.37 -40.86 34.51
#